data_cefc0ba357286f9d9b9bef5019450ce9
#
_entry.id   cefc0ba357286f9d9b9bef5019450ce9
#
_cell.length_a   1.000
_cell.length_b   1.000
_cell.length_c   1.000
_cell.angle_alpha   90.00
_cell.angle_beta   90.00
_cell.angle_gamma   90.00
#
_symmetry.space_group_name_H-M   'P 1'
#
loop_
_entity.id
_entity.type
_entity.pdbx_description
1 polymer ?
#
loop_
_entity_poly.entity_id
_entity_poly.type
_entity_poly.pdbx_seq_one_letter_code
_entity_poly.pdbx_strand_id
1 'polypeptide(L)'
;MKIAIIGMGAIAGYVRQQLPRHQIREIAQIVRLGKVSAPSQVDDIDDLSERPDLVVDCGGHKALAQHGPTALAKGIDVLTVSLGALADPVLYACLEQAAVTGSARLRLARGAIGGLDVLRA
;
A
#
# COMPACT_ATOMS: atom_id res chain seq x y z
N MET A 1 -14.53 -3.00 2.27
CA MET A 1 -13.09 -3.24 2.13
C MET A 1 -12.32 -2.22 2.95
N LYS A 2 -11.38 -2.68 3.74
CA LYS A 2 -10.51 -1.82 4.56
C LYS A 2 -9.15 -1.71 3.92
N ILE A 3 -8.62 -0.49 3.76
CA ILE A 3 -7.30 -0.29 3.17
C ILE A 3 -6.45 0.61 4.06
N ALA A 4 -5.12 0.42 3.96
CA ALA A 4 -4.14 1.37 4.47
C ALA A 4 -3.40 1.96 3.27
N ILE A 5 -3.16 3.27 3.28
CA ILE A 5 -2.51 3.97 2.16
C ILE A 5 -1.13 4.45 2.59
N ILE A 6 -0.11 4.07 1.82
CA ILE A 6 1.24 4.56 2.02
C ILE A 6 1.42 5.83 1.19
N GLY A 7 1.78 6.94 1.83
CA GLY A 7 2.10 8.19 1.16
C GLY A 7 1.11 9.30 1.39
N MET A 8 1.55 10.51 1.10
CA MET A 8 0.81 11.76 1.34
C MET A 8 0.73 12.64 0.09
N GLY A 9 1.28 12.21 -1.04
CA GLY A 9 1.36 13.02 -2.24
C GLY A 9 0.04 13.15 -3.01
N ALA A 10 0.12 13.71 -4.22
CA ALA A 10 -1.04 13.97 -5.06
C ALA A 10 -1.80 12.70 -5.45
N ILE A 11 -1.08 11.61 -5.72
CA ILE A 11 -1.72 10.33 -6.09
C ILE A 11 -2.51 9.78 -4.91
N ALA A 12 -1.93 9.80 -3.71
CA ALA A 12 -2.63 9.37 -2.49
C ALA A 12 -3.88 10.22 -2.24
N GLY A 13 -3.77 11.53 -2.42
CA GLY A 13 -4.91 12.45 -2.29
C GLY A 13 -6.02 12.15 -3.27
N TYR A 14 -5.67 11.88 -4.52
CA TYR A 14 -6.64 11.49 -5.54
C TYR A 14 -7.35 10.19 -5.17
N VAL A 15 -6.60 9.19 -4.76
CA VAL A 15 -7.17 7.90 -4.34
C VAL A 15 -8.16 8.10 -3.20
N ARG A 16 -7.80 8.89 -2.19
CA ARG A 16 -8.68 9.16 -1.04
C ARG A 16 -10.01 9.79 -1.44
N GLN A 17 -10.01 10.67 -2.43
CA GLN A 17 -11.22 11.31 -2.92
C GLN A 17 -12.17 10.32 -3.57
N GLN A 18 -11.66 9.22 -4.10
CA GLN A 18 -12.45 8.21 -4.79
C GLN A 18 -13.00 7.11 -3.89
N LEU A 19 -12.43 6.92 -2.70
CA LEU A 19 -12.78 5.79 -1.83
C LEU A 19 -14.26 5.71 -1.48
N PRO A 20 -14.95 6.80 -1.11
CA PRO A 20 -16.37 6.72 -0.75
C PRO A 20 -17.25 6.20 -1.88
N ARG A 21 -16.87 6.48 -3.14
CA ARG A 21 -17.63 6.04 -4.32
C ARG A 21 -17.58 4.52 -4.51
N HIS A 22 -16.60 3.85 -3.91
CA HIS A 22 -16.36 2.41 -4.07
C HIS A 22 -16.64 1.64 -2.78
N GLN A 23 -17.22 2.31 -1.77
CA GLN A 23 -17.49 1.70 -0.46
C GLN A 23 -16.22 1.12 0.19
N ILE A 24 -15.11 1.84 0.05
CA ILE A 24 -13.81 1.48 0.59
C ILE A 24 -13.48 2.44 1.73
N ARG A 25 -13.00 1.89 2.85
CA ARG A 25 -12.64 2.67 4.04
C ARG A 25 -11.14 2.66 4.24
N GLU A 26 -10.55 3.83 4.32
CA GLU A 26 -9.14 3.96 4.74
C GLU A 26 -9.07 3.86 6.26
N ILE A 27 -8.37 2.85 6.77
CA ILE A 27 -8.23 2.66 8.22
C ILE A 27 -7.01 3.35 8.78
N ALA A 28 -5.98 3.59 7.96
CA ALA A 28 -4.77 4.27 8.40
C ALA A 28 -3.99 4.82 7.21
N GLN A 29 -3.22 5.86 7.49
CA GLN A 29 -2.25 6.43 6.58
C GLN A 29 -0.86 6.05 7.09
N ILE A 30 -0.04 5.46 6.23
CA ILE A 30 1.33 5.08 6.58
C ILE A 30 2.25 6.21 6.11
N VAL A 31 2.91 6.85 7.05
CA VAL A 31 3.78 8.00 6.81
C VAL A 31 5.24 7.62 7.02
N ARG A 32 6.15 8.55 6.71
CA ARG A 32 7.58 8.35 6.93
C ARG A 32 7.86 8.16 8.42
N LEU A 33 8.89 7.36 8.72
CA LEU A 33 9.32 7.12 10.09
C LEU A 33 9.53 8.43 10.85
N GLY A 34 8.92 8.50 12.03
CA GLY A 34 9.00 9.69 12.89
C GLY A 34 8.11 10.85 12.47
N LYS A 35 7.27 10.70 11.45
CA LYS A 35 6.40 11.77 10.93
C LYS A 35 4.94 11.61 11.28
N VAL A 36 4.61 10.72 12.21
CA VAL A 36 3.24 10.56 12.70
C VAL A 36 2.79 11.86 13.38
N SER A 37 1.68 12.43 12.91
CA SER A 37 1.16 13.69 13.41
C SER A 37 -0.34 13.67 13.68
N ALA A 38 -1.00 12.52 13.47
CA ALA A 38 -2.44 12.38 13.67
C ALA A 38 -2.77 10.95 14.12
N PRO A 39 -3.90 10.73 14.83
CA PRO A 39 -4.27 9.40 15.31
C PRO A 39 -4.50 8.38 14.20
N SER A 40 -4.85 8.82 13.00
CA SER A 40 -5.07 7.94 11.84
C SER A 40 -3.77 7.56 11.11
N GLN A 41 -2.63 8.03 11.61
CA GLN A 41 -1.32 7.80 10.97
C GLN A 41 -0.49 6.81 11.77
N VAL A 42 0.24 5.98 11.04
CA VAL A 42 1.29 5.12 11.60
C VAL A 42 2.52 5.22 10.72
N ASP A 43 3.68 4.88 11.23
CA ASP A 43 4.92 4.86 10.45
C ASP A 43 5.46 3.45 10.24
N ASP A 44 4.72 2.43 10.65
CA ASP A 44 5.07 1.03 10.45
C ASP A 44 3.80 0.20 10.30
N ILE A 45 3.85 -0.83 9.44
CA ILE A 45 2.75 -1.77 9.24
C ILE A 45 2.37 -2.46 10.57
N ASP A 46 3.36 -2.76 11.41
CA ASP A 46 3.13 -3.45 12.67
C ASP A 46 2.34 -2.61 13.69
N ASP A 47 2.27 -1.30 13.48
CA ASP A 47 1.54 -0.39 14.37
C ASP A 47 0.07 -0.20 13.97
N LEU A 48 -0.39 -0.86 12.91
CA LEU A 48 -1.79 -0.79 12.51
C LEU A 48 -2.70 -1.41 13.57
N SER A 49 -3.74 -0.66 13.96
CA SER A 49 -4.71 -1.13 14.97
C SER A 49 -5.71 -2.15 14.42
N GLU A 50 -5.93 -2.14 13.12
CA GLU A 50 -6.76 -3.10 12.42
C GLU A 50 -5.97 -3.71 11.26
N ARG A 51 -6.34 -4.93 10.88
CA ARG A 51 -5.76 -5.57 9.69
C ARG A 51 -6.47 -5.05 8.45
N PRO A 52 -5.75 -4.42 7.50
CA PRO A 52 -6.38 -4.02 6.23
C PRO A 52 -6.55 -5.23 5.32
N ASP A 53 -7.48 -5.13 4.38
CA ASP A 53 -7.63 -6.11 3.31
C ASP A 53 -6.59 -5.88 2.20
N LEU A 54 -6.11 -4.64 2.09
CA LEU A 54 -5.17 -4.23 1.06
C LEU A 54 -4.35 -3.04 1.56
N VAL A 55 -3.06 -3.05 1.24
CA VAL A 55 -2.19 -1.88 1.41
C VAL A 55 -1.98 -1.27 0.03
N VAL A 56 -2.28 0.01 -0.12
CA VAL A 56 -2.10 0.74 -1.37
C VAL A 56 -0.84 1.59 -1.26
N ASP A 57 0.16 1.31 -2.09
CA ASP A 57 1.40 2.07 -2.11
C ASP A 57 1.32 3.22 -3.12
N CYS A 58 1.32 4.45 -2.59
CA CYS A 58 1.45 5.68 -3.37
C CYS A 58 2.72 6.45 -2.96
N GLY A 59 3.60 5.82 -2.19
CA GLY A 59 4.74 6.50 -1.57
C GLY A 59 6.04 6.45 -2.35
N GLY A 60 6.12 5.61 -3.37
CA GLY A 60 7.32 5.48 -4.20
C GLY A 60 8.24 4.35 -3.76
N HIS A 61 9.45 4.33 -4.34
CA HIS A 61 10.38 3.20 -4.22
C HIS A 61 10.77 2.89 -2.76
N LYS A 62 11.18 3.91 -2.01
CA LYS A 62 11.64 3.70 -0.63
C LYS A 62 10.52 3.20 0.27
N ALA A 63 9.34 3.77 0.12
CA ALA A 63 8.18 3.39 0.93
C ALA A 63 7.75 1.96 0.61
N LEU A 64 7.73 1.60 -0.67
CA LEU A 64 7.41 0.23 -1.08
C LEU A 64 8.45 -0.76 -0.55
N ALA A 65 9.74 -0.42 -0.60
CA ALA A 65 10.81 -1.27 -0.08
C ALA A 65 10.69 -1.46 1.44
N GLN A 66 10.26 -0.44 2.16
CA GLN A 66 10.14 -0.48 3.61
C GLN A 66 8.91 -1.27 4.06
N HIS A 67 7.75 -1.02 3.45
CA HIS A 67 6.47 -1.53 3.94
C HIS A 67 5.92 -2.71 3.15
N GLY A 68 6.27 -2.81 1.87
CA GLY A 68 5.73 -3.84 0.98
C GLY A 68 6.02 -5.26 1.44
N PRO A 69 7.30 -5.60 1.67
CA PRO A 69 7.63 -6.96 2.12
C PRO A 69 6.99 -7.32 3.46
N THR A 70 6.92 -6.39 4.40
CA THR A 70 6.29 -6.62 5.70
C THR A 70 4.81 -6.94 5.53
N ALA A 71 4.09 -6.16 4.74
CA ALA A 71 2.66 -6.38 4.51
C ALA A 71 2.41 -7.72 3.82
N LEU A 72 3.15 -8.02 2.75
CA LEU A 72 3.01 -9.27 2.01
C LEU A 72 3.31 -10.50 2.87
N ALA A 73 4.37 -10.44 3.67
CA ALA A 73 4.74 -11.55 4.55
C ALA A 73 3.67 -11.82 5.63
N LYS A 74 2.90 -10.81 5.98
CA LYS A 74 1.76 -10.94 6.91
C LYS A 74 0.48 -11.44 6.23
N GLY A 75 0.53 -11.70 4.93
CA GLY A 75 -0.63 -12.16 4.16
C GLY A 75 -1.55 -11.03 3.70
N ILE A 76 -1.06 -9.78 3.70
CA ILE A 76 -1.83 -8.62 3.25
C ILE A 76 -1.42 -8.30 1.81
N ASP A 77 -2.39 -8.25 0.91
CA ASP A 77 -2.13 -7.88 -0.48
C ASP A 77 -1.65 -6.42 -0.57
N VAL A 78 -0.76 -6.16 -1.52
CA VAL A 78 -0.23 -4.82 -1.78
C VAL A 78 -0.53 -4.44 -3.23
N LEU A 79 -1.12 -3.26 -3.41
CA LEU A 79 -1.30 -2.63 -4.72
C LEU A 79 -0.33 -1.45 -4.81
N THR A 80 0.54 -1.43 -5.80
CA THR A 80 1.48 -0.32 -6.00
C THR A 80 1.23 0.40 -7.31
N VAL A 81 1.40 1.73 -7.27
CA VAL A 81 1.45 2.57 -8.48
C VAL A 81 2.89 2.85 -8.91
N SER A 82 3.87 2.34 -8.18
CA SER A 82 5.29 2.63 -8.38
C SER A 82 5.92 1.68 -9.39
N LEU A 83 5.69 1.92 -10.67
CA LEU A 83 6.26 1.11 -11.75
C LEU A 83 7.79 1.09 -11.70
N GLY A 84 8.40 2.25 -11.44
CA GLY A 84 9.86 2.35 -11.37
C GLY A 84 10.48 1.52 -10.26
N ALA A 85 9.75 1.35 -9.15
CA ALA A 85 10.23 0.51 -8.05
C ALA A 85 10.29 -0.96 -8.45
N LEU A 86 9.38 -1.42 -9.28
CA LEU A 86 9.35 -2.81 -9.73
C LEU A 86 10.39 -3.11 -10.81
N ALA A 87 11.02 -2.08 -11.38
CA ALA A 87 12.16 -2.24 -12.27
C ALA A 87 13.45 -2.58 -11.51
N ASP A 88 13.48 -2.40 -10.18
CA ASP A 88 14.59 -2.81 -9.34
C ASP A 88 14.52 -4.32 -9.09
N PRO A 89 15.45 -5.14 -9.65
CA PRO A 89 15.34 -6.59 -9.54
C PRO A 89 15.52 -7.10 -8.10
N VAL A 90 16.28 -6.41 -7.28
CA VAL A 90 16.47 -6.80 -5.87
C VAL A 90 15.18 -6.58 -5.09
N LEU A 91 14.57 -5.43 -5.25
CA LEU A 91 13.30 -5.14 -4.59
C LEU A 91 12.20 -6.07 -5.07
N TYR A 92 12.10 -6.30 -6.37
CA TYR A 92 11.09 -7.18 -6.95
C TYR A 92 11.21 -8.60 -6.40
N ALA A 93 12.43 -9.15 -6.32
CA ALA A 93 12.66 -10.47 -5.77
C ALA A 93 12.26 -10.53 -4.29
N CYS A 94 12.56 -9.49 -3.52
CA CYS A 94 12.17 -9.40 -2.12
C CYS A 94 10.65 -9.40 -1.95
N LEU A 95 9.95 -8.64 -2.79
CA LEU A 95 8.48 -8.58 -2.76
C LEU A 95 7.86 -9.93 -3.15
N GLU A 96 8.39 -10.59 -4.18
CA GLU A 96 7.91 -11.91 -4.58
C GLU A 96 8.08 -12.94 -3.46
N GLN A 97 9.25 -12.96 -2.82
CA GLN A 97 9.52 -13.87 -1.73
C GLN A 97 8.57 -13.64 -0.55
N ALA A 98 8.36 -12.37 -0.20
CA ALA A 98 7.43 -12.02 0.88
C ALA A 98 5.99 -12.42 0.54
N ALA A 99 5.57 -12.25 -0.71
CA ALA A 99 4.25 -12.65 -1.18
C ALA A 99 4.04 -14.16 -1.05
N VAL A 100 5.04 -14.96 -1.43
CA VAL A 100 5.00 -16.40 -1.27
C VAL A 100 4.90 -16.79 0.21
N THR A 101 5.73 -16.17 1.05
CA THR A 101 5.76 -16.44 2.49
C THR A 101 4.39 -16.19 3.14
N GLY A 102 3.73 -15.10 2.79
CA GLY A 102 2.45 -14.71 3.37
C GLY A 102 1.23 -15.22 2.61
N SER A 103 1.41 -15.90 1.49
CA SER A 103 0.33 -16.27 0.56
C SER A 103 -0.49 -15.04 0.13
N ALA A 104 0.21 -13.93 -0.06
CA ALA A 104 -0.37 -12.66 -0.47
C ALA A 104 -0.04 -12.37 -1.95
N ARG A 105 -0.65 -11.33 -2.49
CA ARG A 105 -0.44 -10.91 -3.88
C ARG A 105 0.07 -9.50 -3.95
N LEU A 106 1.08 -9.30 -4.80
CA LEU A 106 1.50 -7.98 -5.22
C LEU A 106 0.76 -7.64 -6.52
N ARG A 107 0.03 -6.54 -6.51
CA ARG A 107 -0.74 -6.07 -7.66
C ARG A 107 -0.17 -4.76 -8.16
N LEU A 108 -0.16 -4.58 -9.48
CA LEU A 108 0.35 -3.38 -10.11
C LEU A 108 -0.81 -2.56 -10.66
N ALA A 109 -0.86 -1.29 -10.29
CA ALA A 109 -1.83 -0.36 -10.85
C ALA A 109 -1.22 0.33 -12.07
N ARG A 110 -1.99 0.41 -13.15
CA ARG A 110 -1.58 1.09 -14.38
C ARG A 110 -2.08 2.54 -14.38
N GLY A 111 -1.66 3.30 -13.35
CA GLY A 111 -2.15 4.65 -13.14
C GLY A 111 -3.26 4.68 -12.10
N ALA A 112 -3.64 5.88 -11.64
CA ALA A 112 -4.57 6.06 -10.53
C ALA A 112 -5.95 5.48 -10.81
N ILE A 113 -6.47 5.65 -12.02
CA ILE A 113 -7.80 5.14 -12.40
C ILE A 113 -7.77 3.61 -12.48
N GLY A 114 -6.74 3.04 -13.08
CA GLY A 114 -6.55 1.59 -13.12
C GLY A 114 -6.42 0.98 -11.74
N GLY A 115 -5.79 1.69 -10.81
CA GLY A 115 -5.68 1.25 -9.41
C GLY A 115 -7.04 1.15 -8.75
N LEU A 116 -7.94 2.08 -9.02
CA LEU A 116 -9.31 2.05 -8.48
C LEU A 116 -10.10 0.86 -9.04
N ASP A 117 -9.92 0.54 -10.30
CA ASP A 117 -10.57 -0.63 -10.89
C ASP A 117 -10.12 -1.93 -10.22
N VAL A 118 -8.85 -2.04 -9.89
CA VAL A 118 -8.32 -3.20 -9.14
C VAL A 118 -8.94 -3.26 -7.74
N LEU A 119 -9.14 -2.11 -7.09
CA LEU A 119 -9.76 -2.07 -5.77
C LEU A 119 -11.21 -2.56 -5.78
N ARG A 120 -11.88 -2.44 -6.90
CA ARG A 120 -13.27 -2.90 -7.05
C ARG A 120 -13.38 -4.41 -7.24
N ALA A 121 -12.35 -5.02 -7.73
CA ALA A 121 -12.31 -6.45 -7.97
C ALA A 121 -12.08 -7.23 -6.68
#